data_54ef797285f8ff4465a20c1b8eb311c0
#
_entry.id   54ef797285f8ff4465a20c1b8eb311c0
#
_cell.length_a   1.000
_cell.length_b   1.000
_cell.length_c   1.000
_cell.angle_alpha   90.00
_cell.angle_beta   90.00
_cell.angle_gamma   90.00
#
_symmetry.space_group_name_H-M   'P 1'
#
loop_
_entity.id
_entity.type
_entity.pdbx_description
1 polymer ?
#
loop_
_entity_poly.entity_id
_entity_poly.type
_entity_poly.pdbx_seq_one_letter_code
_entity_poly.pdbx_strand_id
1 'polypeptide(L)'
;MVTSHWTAAPAQAASLRRRGAVLERAILDAALEQLSTVGWNGLTMEGVAAGAQTGKAAVYRRWSSKEDLVADALQAALPHLEEAPDLGSVREDLLALCLQARDAMFSRPGSALRSVIHECDSMQAERFHSVIIEGLVEPTIKLLNEVIIRGVERGEVRPDAANGYVYDAIPAMMMYRAKVCVSEWPDRDIEEMIDQLMLPLLRPEGA
;
A
#
# COMPACT_ATOMS: atom_id res chain seq x y z
N MET A 1 -62.70 -29.90 17.78
CA MET A 1 -62.05 -28.69 17.23
C MET A 1 -60.57 -28.82 17.48
N VAL A 2 -59.82 -29.15 16.44
CA VAL A 2 -58.36 -29.27 16.51
C VAL A 2 -57.78 -28.12 15.66
N THR A 3 -57.19 -27.16 16.31
CA THR A 3 -56.49 -26.02 15.64
C THR A 3 -55.06 -26.43 15.35
N SER A 4 -54.76 -26.69 14.06
CA SER A 4 -53.39 -26.85 13.57
C SER A 4 -52.66 -25.52 13.60
N HIS A 5 -51.62 -25.42 14.43
CA HIS A 5 -50.62 -24.33 14.34
C HIS A 5 -49.56 -24.74 13.32
N TRP A 6 -49.63 -24.11 12.15
CA TRP A 6 -48.51 -24.13 11.19
C TRP A 6 -47.50 -23.07 11.63
N THR A 7 -46.37 -23.46 12.15
CA THR A 7 -45.21 -22.63 12.31
C THR A 7 -44.47 -22.57 11.00
N ALA A 8 -44.52 -21.42 10.32
CA ALA A 8 -43.70 -21.14 9.15
C ALA A 8 -42.22 -21.12 9.55
N ALA A 9 -41.42 -21.97 8.93
CA ALA A 9 -39.96 -21.93 9.04
C ALA A 9 -39.44 -20.59 8.51
N PRO A 10 -38.39 -19.98 9.14
CA PRO A 10 -37.81 -18.74 8.62
C PRO A 10 -37.22 -18.97 7.25
N ALA A 11 -37.65 -18.19 6.29
CA ALA A 11 -37.09 -18.17 4.94
C ALA A 11 -35.56 -17.81 5.05
N GLN A 12 -34.71 -18.79 4.74
CA GLN A 12 -33.30 -18.54 4.51
C GLN A 12 -33.18 -17.49 3.40
N ALA A 13 -32.70 -16.30 3.74
CA ALA A 13 -32.38 -15.27 2.76
C ALA A 13 -31.36 -15.87 1.79
N ALA A 14 -31.77 -16.16 0.57
CA ALA A 14 -30.91 -16.61 -0.50
C ALA A 14 -29.89 -15.48 -0.75
N SER A 15 -28.64 -15.69 -0.32
CA SER A 15 -27.54 -14.80 -0.60
C SER A 15 -27.46 -14.59 -2.11
N LEU A 16 -27.77 -13.39 -2.57
CA LEU A 16 -27.64 -12.99 -3.98
C LEU A 16 -26.19 -13.25 -4.41
N ARG A 17 -26.00 -14.28 -5.23
CA ARG A 17 -24.68 -14.71 -5.71
C ARG A 17 -24.03 -13.57 -6.47
N ARG A 18 -22.99 -12.97 -5.88
CA ARG A 18 -22.19 -11.90 -6.50
C ARG A 18 -21.63 -12.36 -7.84
N ARG A 19 -21.64 -11.49 -8.87
CA ARG A 19 -21.14 -11.80 -10.22
C ARG A 19 -20.33 -10.61 -10.75
N GLY A 20 -19.45 -10.87 -11.74
CA GLY A 20 -18.67 -9.84 -12.40
C GLY A 20 -17.75 -9.06 -11.45
N ALA A 21 -17.67 -7.76 -11.63
CA ALA A 21 -16.80 -6.85 -10.87
C ALA A 21 -17.08 -6.86 -9.35
N VAL A 22 -18.34 -7.04 -8.93
CA VAL A 22 -18.68 -7.12 -7.50
C VAL A 22 -18.09 -8.36 -6.83
N LEU A 23 -18.06 -9.49 -7.53
CA LEU A 23 -17.43 -10.71 -7.03
C LEU A 23 -15.90 -10.57 -7.02
N GLU A 24 -15.34 -9.99 -8.07
CA GLU A 24 -13.90 -9.73 -8.18
C GLU A 24 -13.41 -8.86 -7.02
N ARG A 25 -14.04 -7.72 -6.78
CA ARG A 25 -13.74 -6.87 -5.63
C ARG A 25 -13.82 -7.62 -4.31
N ALA A 26 -14.87 -8.42 -4.10
CA ALA A 26 -15.01 -9.20 -2.88
C ALA A 26 -13.89 -10.26 -2.70
N ILE A 27 -13.35 -10.81 -3.78
CA ILE A 27 -12.21 -11.74 -3.73
C ILE A 27 -10.93 -11.00 -3.39
N LEU A 28 -10.66 -9.84 -4.01
CA LEU A 28 -9.49 -9.00 -3.71
C LEU A 28 -9.52 -8.51 -2.25
N ASP A 29 -10.67 -8.05 -1.76
CA ASP A 29 -10.83 -7.63 -0.37
C ASP A 29 -10.60 -8.80 0.62
N ALA A 30 -11.06 -10.02 0.29
CA ALA A 30 -10.82 -11.21 1.09
C ALA A 30 -9.34 -11.64 1.09
N ALA A 31 -8.62 -11.45 -0.02
CA ALA A 31 -7.19 -11.71 -0.09
C ALA A 31 -6.40 -10.76 0.83
N LEU A 32 -6.72 -9.45 0.80
CA LEU A 32 -6.11 -8.46 1.70
C LEU A 32 -6.41 -8.75 3.18
N GLU A 33 -7.64 -9.18 3.49
CA GLU A 33 -8.01 -9.60 4.84
C GLU A 33 -7.16 -10.77 5.33
N GLN A 34 -6.99 -11.80 4.51
CA GLN A 34 -6.13 -12.92 4.88
C GLN A 34 -4.67 -12.51 5.04
N LEU A 35 -4.13 -11.70 4.13
CA LEU A 35 -2.76 -11.19 4.27
C LEU A 35 -2.56 -10.47 5.60
N SER A 36 -3.53 -9.67 6.02
CA SER A 36 -3.44 -8.91 7.26
C SER A 36 -3.59 -9.79 8.51
N THR A 37 -4.28 -10.94 8.42
CA THR A 37 -4.60 -11.79 9.58
C THR A 37 -3.71 -13.00 9.74
N VAL A 38 -3.35 -13.68 8.65
CA VAL A 38 -2.56 -14.92 8.67
C VAL A 38 -1.23 -14.82 7.92
N GLY A 39 -0.91 -13.66 7.34
CA GLY A 39 0.31 -13.40 6.58
C GLY A 39 0.35 -14.09 5.21
N TRP A 40 1.46 -13.89 4.50
CA TRP A 40 1.68 -14.48 3.18
C TRP A 40 1.72 -16.01 3.23
N ASN A 41 2.43 -16.57 4.21
CA ASN A 41 2.58 -18.02 4.32
C ASN A 41 1.27 -18.73 4.70
N GLY A 42 0.39 -18.07 5.47
CA GLY A 42 -0.91 -18.61 5.89
C GLY A 42 -2.03 -18.41 4.87
N LEU A 43 -1.85 -17.55 3.87
CA LEU A 43 -2.85 -17.27 2.84
C LEU A 43 -3.05 -18.48 1.91
N THR A 44 -4.32 -18.84 1.69
CA THR A 44 -4.71 -19.89 0.74
C THR A 44 -5.84 -19.45 -0.18
N MET A 45 -5.85 -19.95 -1.42
CA MET A 45 -6.93 -19.67 -2.39
C MET A 45 -8.30 -20.14 -1.89
N GLU A 46 -8.34 -21.21 -1.11
CA GLU A 46 -9.53 -21.74 -0.46
C GLU A 46 -10.06 -20.81 0.63
N GLY A 47 -9.17 -20.30 1.45
CA GLY A 47 -9.52 -19.34 2.49
C GLY A 47 -10.05 -18.04 1.90
N VAL A 48 -9.42 -17.53 0.83
CA VAL A 48 -9.93 -16.36 0.08
C VAL A 48 -11.31 -16.63 -0.49
N ALA A 49 -11.54 -17.81 -1.11
CA ALA A 49 -12.86 -18.15 -1.63
C ALA A 49 -13.94 -18.18 -0.52
N ALA A 50 -13.59 -18.73 0.64
CA ALA A 50 -14.49 -18.75 1.81
C ALA A 50 -14.79 -17.33 2.32
N GLY A 51 -13.77 -16.48 2.48
CA GLY A 51 -13.92 -15.08 2.88
C GLY A 51 -14.76 -14.25 1.91
N ALA A 52 -14.58 -14.46 0.61
CA ALA A 52 -15.39 -13.83 -0.43
C ALA A 52 -16.80 -14.42 -0.58
N GLN A 53 -17.14 -15.47 0.19
CA GLN A 53 -18.40 -16.20 0.09
C GLN A 53 -18.67 -16.73 -1.32
N THR A 54 -17.65 -17.32 -1.95
CA THR A 54 -17.72 -17.86 -3.31
C THR A 54 -17.10 -19.27 -3.39
N GLY A 55 -17.31 -19.94 -4.51
CA GLY A 55 -16.69 -21.26 -4.73
C GLY A 55 -15.24 -21.12 -5.22
N LYS A 56 -14.35 -22.03 -4.80
CA LYS A 56 -12.95 -22.15 -5.23
C LYS A 56 -12.79 -22.00 -6.76
N ALA A 57 -13.64 -22.65 -7.55
CA ALA A 57 -13.61 -22.55 -9.02
C ALA A 57 -13.81 -21.13 -9.56
N ALA A 58 -14.49 -20.24 -8.82
CA ALA A 58 -14.67 -18.85 -9.24
C ALA A 58 -13.40 -18.02 -9.03
N VAL A 59 -12.59 -18.35 -8.04
CA VAL A 59 -11.27 -17.74 -7.80
C VAL A 59 -10.29 -18.23 -8.85
N TYR A 60 -10.12 -19.55 -9.01
CA TYR A 60 -9.15 -20.13 -9.97
C TYR A 60 -9.43 -19.83 -11.44
N ARG A 61 -10.66 -19.44 -11.81
CA ARG A 61 -10.93 -18.95 -13.18
C ARG A 61 -10.34 -17.59 -13.48
N ARG A 62 -10.01 -16.79 -12.44
CA ARG A 62 -9.49 -15.43 -12.57
C ARG A 62 -8.00 -15.37 -12.30
N TRP A 63 -7.57 -16.08 -11.29
CA TRP A 63 -6.17 -16.09 -10.86
C TRP A 63 -5.64 -17.52 -10.81
N SER A 64 -4.55 -17.76 -11.52
CA SER A 64 -3.93 -19.07 -11.62
C SER A 64 -3.12 -19.44 -10.37
N SER A 65 -2.66 -18.44 -9.64
CA SER A 65 -1.85 -18.58 -8.43
C SER A 65 -2.27 -17.59 -7.34
N LYS A 66 -1.80 -17.81 -6.11
CA LYS A 66 -2.00 -16.86 -5.03
C LYS A 66 -1.17 -15.59 -5.24
N GLU A 67 -0.03 -15.71 -5.91
CA GLU A 67 0.84 -14.59 -6.30
C GLU A 67 0.09 -13.61 -7.20
N ASP A 68 -0.58 -14.12 -8.26
CA ASP A 68 -1.37 -13.30 -9.18
C ASP A 68 -2.53 -12.60 -8.44
N LEU A 69 -3.25 -13.36 -7.61
CA LEU A 69 -4.36 -12.82 -6.82
C LEU A 69 -3.91 -11.70 -5.89
N VAL A 70 -2.82 -11.91 -5.17
CA VAL A 70 -2.31 -10.96 -4.19
C VAL A 70 -1.71 -9.73 -4.87
N ALA A 71 -1.02 -9.89 -6.01
CA ALA A 71 -0.51 -8.77 -6.79
C ALA A 71 -1.67 -7.84 -7.21
N ASP A 72 -2.73 -8.39 -7.80
CA ASP A 72 -3.92 -7.63 -8.20
C ASP A 72 -4.63 -6.99 -6.98
N ALA A 73 -4.70 -7.71 -5.85
CA ALA A 73 -5.33 -7.19 -4.63
C ALA A 73 -4.55 -6.00 -4.06
N LEU A 74 -3.23 -6.07 -4.02
CA LEU A 74 -2.37 -4.97 -3.59
C LEU A 74 -2.46 -3.79 -4.56
N GLN A 75 -2.34 -4.04 -5.87
CA GLN A 75 -2.44 -2.99 -6.88
C GLN A 75 -3.77 -2.23 -6.84
N ALA A 76 -4.88 -2.95 -6.62
CA ALA A 76 -6.21 -2.35 -6.53
C ALA A 76 -6.48 -1.59 -5.22
N ALA A 77 -5.67 -1.80 -4.19
CA ALA A 77 -5.92 -1.28 -2.84
C ALA A 77 -4.86 -0.32 -2.32
N LEU A 78 -3.65 -0.32 -2.89
CA LEU A 78 -2.62 0.65 -2.50
C LEU A 78 -3.14 2.07 -2.78
N PRO A 79 -3.02 2.98 -1.82
CA PRO A 79 -3.43 4.36 -2.03
C PRO A 79 -2.55 5.00 -3.09
N HIS A 80 -3.18 5.67 -4.04
CA HIS A 80 -2.48 6.50 -5.01
C HIS A 80 -2.22 7.87 -4.38
N LEU A 81 -0.95 8.26 -4.34
CA LEU A 81 -0.56 9.63 -4.03
C LEU A 81 -0.72 10.43 -5.33
N GLU A 82 -1.74 11.30 -5.40
CA GLU A 82 -2.13 11.95 -6.66
C GLU A 82 -1.42 13.29 -6.90
N GLU A 83 -1.19 14.06 -5.83
CA GLU A 83 -0.66 15.42 -5.93
C GLU A 83 0.48 15.66 -4.93
N ALA A 84 1.51 16.37 -5.38
CA ALA A 84 2.60 16.80 -4.51
C ALA A 84 2.12 17.97 -3.62
N PRO A 85 2.35 17.92 -2.30
CA PRO A 85 2.03 19.01 -1.39
C PRO A 85 2.68 20.32 -1.84
N ASP A 86 1.97 21.46 -1.70
CA ASP A 86 2.46 22.80 -1.97
C ASP A 86 2.03 23.72 -0.82
N LEU A 87 2.76 23.64 0.29
CA LEU A 87 2.47 24.33 1.56
C LEU A 87 3.32 25.59 1.77
N GLY A 88 4.16 25.92 0.78
CA GLY A 88 4.92 27.17 0.77
C GLY A 88 6.40 27.02 1.13
N SER A 89 6.85 25.87 1.62
CA SER A 89 8.28 25.59 1.85
C SER A 89 8.62 24.12 1.52
N VAL A 90 9.86 23.88 1.10
CA VAL A 90 10.33 22.52 0.82
C VAL A 90 10.24 21.62 2.06
N ARG A 91 10.44 22.20 3.25
CA ARG A 91 10.34 21.46 4.51
C ARG A 91 8.90 20.95 4.75
N GLU A 92 7.91 21.83 4.63
CA GLU A 92 6.50 21.49 4.84
C GLU A 92 5.98 20.53 3.77
N ASP A 93 6.38 20.75 2.51
CA ASP A 93 6.03 19.87 1.39
C ASP A 93 6.59 18.46 1.60
N LEU A 94 7.87 18.32 1.97
CA LEU A 94 8.49 17.04 2.29
C LEU A 94 7.84 16.35 3.50
N LEU A 95 7.53 17.11 4.54
CA LEU A 95 6.87 16.56 5.73
C LEU A 95 5.50 16.00 5.38
N ALA A 96 4.68 16.77 4.67
CA ALA A 96 3.35 16.31 4.26
C ALA A 96 3.42 15.07 3.34
N LEU A 97 4.37 15.04 2.38
CA LEU A 97 4.59 13.88 1.51
C LEU A 97 5.01 12.64 2.30
N CYS A 98 5.94 12.78 3.25
CA CYS A 98 6.41 11.66 4.08
C CYS A 98 5.30 11.14 5.02
N LEU A 99 4.49 12.02 5.59
CA LEU A 99 3.36 11.63 6.44
C LEU A 99 2.31 10.87 5.63
N GLN A 100 1.94 11.35 4.43
CA GLN A 100 1.03 10.64 3.53
C GLN A 100 1.57 9.26 3.15
N ALA A 101 2.83 9.16 2.78
CA ALA A 101 3.46 7.91 2.39
C ALA A 101 3.55 6.93 3.58
N ARG A 102 3.87 7.42 4.80
CA ARG A 102 3.81 6.62 6.03
C ARG A 102 2.41 6.10 6.29
N ASP A 103 1.39 6.95 6.23
CA ASP A 103 0.00 6.56 6.50
C ASP A 103 -0.48 5.52 5.48
N ALA A 104 -0.10 5.67 4.22
CA ALA A 104 -0.32 4.66 3.18
C ALA A 104 0.36 3.32 3.55
N MET A 105 1.61 3.35 3.99
CA MET A 105 2.37 2.16 4.39
C MET A 105 1.78 1.47 5.63
N PHE A 106 1.24 2.22 6.60
CA PHE A 106 0.62 1.67 7.81
C PHE A 106 -0.89 1.44 7.68
N SER A 107 -1.47 1.75 6.53
CA SER A 107 -2.84 1.37 6.19
C SER A 107 -2.98 -0.15 6.10
N ARG A 108 -4.21 -0.64 6.03
CA ARG A 108 -4.48 -2.07 5.84
C ARG A 108 -3.82 -2.66 4.57
N PRO A 109 -3.93 -2.04 3.38
CA PRO A 109 -3.19 -2.50 2.20
C PRO A 109 -1.67 -2.45 2.37
N GLY A 110 -1.15 -1.39 2.99
CA GLY A 110 0.27 -1.27 3.30
C GLY A 110 0.76 -2.35 4.28
N SER A 111 -0.06 -2.73 5.27
CA SER A 111 0.24 -3.84 6.17
C SER A 111 0.27 -5.18 5.43
N ALA A 112 -0.67 -5.41 4.51
CA ALA A 112 -0.67 -6.59 3.64
C ALA A 112 0.59 -6.65 2.76
N LEU A 113 0.98 -5.52 2.16
CA LEU A 113 2.22 -5.42 1.38
C LEU A 113 3.46 -5.72 2.23
N ARG A 114 3.54 -5.20 3.45
CA ARG A 114 4.66 -5.50 4.36
C ARG A 114 4.75 -6.99 4.68
N SER A 115 3.63 -7.67 4.91
CA SER A 115 3.61 -9.13 5.12
C SER A 115 4.24 -9.86 3.93
N VAL A 116 3.87 -9.48 2.70
CA VAL A 116 4.49 -10.04 1.48
C VAL A 116 6.00 -9.78 1.45
N ILE A 117 6.43 -8.53 1.65
CA ILE A 117 7.86 -8.16 1.63
C ILE A 117 8.68 -8.93 2.68
N HIS A 118 8.09 -9.20 3.85
CA HIS A 118 8.77 -9.91 4.93
C HIS A 118 8.86 -11.41 4.73
N GLU A 119 7.83 -12.03 4.17
CA GLU A 119 7.65 -13.47 4.17
C GLU A 119 7.96 -14.14 2.83
N CYS A 120 7.98 -13.38 1.71
CA CYS A 120 8.31 -13.92 0.38
C CYS A 120 9.79 -14.28 0.25
N ASP A 121 10.05 -15.40 -0.41
CA ASP A 121 11.38 -15.73 -0.91
C ASP A 121 11.76 -14.90 -2.15
N SER A 122 13.01 -15.02 -2.61
CA SER A 122 13.54 -14.21 -3.72
C SER A 122 12.83 -14.46 -5.07
N MET A 123 12.32 -15.66 -5.32
CA MET A 123 11.60 -15.98 -6.57
C MET A 123 10.18 -15.42 -6.54
N GLN A 124 9.53 -15.48 -5.37
CA GLN A 124 8.20 -14.89 -5.15
C GLN A 124 8.28 -13.36 -5.15
N ALA A 125 9.36 -12.79 -4.60
CA ALA A 125 9.58 -11.35 -4.54
C ALA A 125 9.61 -10.70 -5.94
N GLU A 126 10.12 -11.41 -6.98
CA GLU A 126 10.14 -10.91 -8.36
C GLU A 126 8.72 -10.60 -8.88
N ARG A 127 7.72 -11.41 -8.50
CA ARG A 127 6.32 -11.20 -8.89
C ARG A 127 5.71 -9.93 -8.28
N PHE A 128 6.17 -9.55 -7.11
CA PHE A 128 5.69 -8.33 -6.40
C PHE A 128 6.55 -7.10 -6.69
N HIS A 129 7.68 -7.27 -7.38
CA HIS A 129 8.58 -6.17 -7.69
C HIS A 129 7.88 -5.06 -8.48
N SER A 130 7.14 -5.39 -9.53
CA SER A 130 6.38 -4.39 -10.31
C SER A 130 5.33 -3.67 -9.46
N VAL A 131 4.60 -4.39 -8.61
CA VAL A 131 3.60 -3.79 -7.70
C VAL A 131 4.25 -2.79 -6.75
N ILE A 132 5.43 -3.10 -6.22
CA ILE A 132 6.16 -2.22 -5.32
C ILE A 132 6.74 -1.01 -6.07
N ILE A 133 7.42 -1.26 -7.18
CA ILE A 133 8.08 -0.19 -7.94
C ILE A 133 7.04 0.73 -8.59
N GLU A 134 6.12 0.19 -9.38
CA GLU A 134 5.15 0.97 -10.14
C GLU A 134 4.02 1.52 -9.25
N GLY A 135 3.64 0.78 -8.20
CA GLY A 135 2.54 1.16 -7.31
C GLY A 135 2.94 2.05 -6.15
N LEU A 136 4.22 2.09 -5.76
CA LEU A 136 4.65 2.83 -4.57
C LEU A 136 5.89 3.70 -4.81
N VAL A 137 6.97 3.13 -5.36
CA VAL A 137 8.27 3.81 -5.43
C VAL A 137 8.25 4.92 -6.49
N GLU A 138 7.88 4.60 -7.73
CA GLU A 138 7.84 5.57 -8.84
C GLU A 138 6.87 6.74 -8.58
N PRO A 139 5.62 6.53 -8.11
CA PRO A 139 4.75 7.64 -7.75
C PRO A 139 5.36 8.54 -6.66
N THR A 140 5.98 7.96 -5.64
CA THR A 140 6.63 8.73 -4.56
C THR A 140 7.79 9.56 -5.11
N ILE A 141 8.65 8.97 -5.96
CA ILE A 141 9.77 9.68 -6.60
C ILE A 141 9.26 10.82 -7.48
N LYS A 142 8.18 10.61 -8.23
CA LYS A 142 7.57 11.66 -9.06
C LYS A 142 7.12 12.86 -8.21
N LEU A 143 6.40 12.62 -7.13
CA LEU A 143 5.94 13.68 -6.24
C LEU A 143 7.10 14.38 -5.53
N LEU A 144 8.11 13.63 -5.10
CA LEU A 144 9.33 14.19 -4.53
C LEU A 144 10.07 15.10 -5.52
N ASN A 145 10.14 14.68 -6.79
CA ASN A 145 10.72 15.51 -7.85
C ASN A 145 9.96 16.84 -8.01
N GLU A 146 8.63 16.81 -7.99
CA GLU A 146 7.79 18.01 -8.07
C GLU A 146 8.05 18.96 -6.88
N VAL A 147 8.17 18.43 -5.67
CA VAL A 147 8.52 19.22 -4.47
C VAL A 147 9.90 19.85 -4.61
N ILE A 148 10.91 19.08 -5.06
CA ILE A 148 12.28 19.56 -5.23
C ILE A 148 12.36 20.65 -6.31
N ILE A 149 11.70 20.46 -7.45
CA ILE A 149 11.66 21.46 -8.53
C ILE A 149 11.09 22.78 -8.01
N ARG A 150 9.96 22.76 -7.30
CA ARG A 150 9.39 23.96 -6.68
C ARG A 150 10.33 24.60 -5.65
N GLY A 151 11.02 23.78 -4.86
CA GLY A 151 12.04 24.26 -3.92
C GLY A 151 13.19 24.97 -4.61
N VAL A 152 13.63 24.48 -5.78
CA VAL A 152 14.64 25.17 -6.63
C VAL A 152 14.10 26.50 -7.14
N GLU A 153 12.87 26.54 -7.64
CA GLU A 153 12.23 27.77 -8.12
C GLU A 153 12.09 28.84 -7.02
N ARG A 154 11.84 28.40 -5.76
CA ARG A 154 11.78 29.27 -4.58
C ARG A 154 13.16 29.66 -4.02
N GLY A 155 14.26 29.07 -4.54
CA GLY A 155 15.62 29.30 -4.05
C GLY A 155 15.93 28.59 -2.72
N GLU A 156 15.10 27.66 -2.27
CA GLU A 156 15.29 26.89 -1.05
C GLU A 156 16.18 25.66 -1.27
N VAL A 157 16.24 25.17 -2.51
CA VAL A 157 16.95 23.95 -2.91
C VAL A 157 17.99 24.30 -3.96
N ARG A 158 19.21 23.72 -3.84
CA ARG A 158 20.25 23.87 -4.86
C ARG A 158 19.85 23.17 -6.17
N PRO A 159 20.16 23.76 -7.34
CA PRO A 159 19.72 23.23 -8.64
C PRO A 159 20.18 21.80 -8.96
N ASP A 160 21.34 21.38 -8.44
CA ASP A 160 21.94 20.07 -8.65
C ASP A 160 21.45 19.00 -7.62
N ALA A 161 20.54 19.36 -6.71
CA ALA A 161 19.91 18.42 -5.79
C ALA A 161 18.98 17.43 -6.47
N ALA A 162 18.49 17.73 -7.67
CA ALA A 162 17.65 16.85 -8.47
C ALA A 162 18.47 15.66 -9.03
N ASN A 163 18.84 14.71 -8.19
CA ASN A 163 19.65 13.56 -8.56
C ASN A 163 19.12 12.26 -7.89
N GLY A 164 19.57 11.10 -8.43
CA GLY A 164 19.08 9.79 -8.01
C GLY A 164 19.25 9.53 -6.51
N TYR A 165 20.35 9.95 -5.89
CA TYR A 165 20.56 9.70 -4.46
C TYR A 165 19.57 10.47 -3.56
N VAL A 166 19.22 11.69 -3.96
CA VAL A 166 18.20 12.49 -3.24
C VAL A 166 16.82 11.86 -3.41
N TYR A 167 16.47 11.42 -4.62
CA TYR A 167 15.19 10.78 -4.88
C TYR A 167 15.05 9.43 -4.18
N ASP A 168 16.13 8.68 -4.04
CA ASP A 168 16.13 7.39 -3.37
C ASP A 168 16.10 7.49 -1.84
N ALA A 169 16.51 8.62 -1.24
CA ALA A 169 16.68 8.74 0.20
C ALA A 169 15.40 8.44 0.98
N ILE A 170 14.28 9.06 0.61
CA ILE A 170 12.98 8.84 1.29
C ILE A 170 12.46 7.42 1.05
N PRO A 171 12.31 6.92 -0.20
CA PRO A 171 11.87 5.55 -0.44
C PRO A 171 12.79 4.50 0.22
N ALA A 172 14.10 4.67 0.17
CA ALA A 172 15.04 3.77 0.83
C ALA A 172 14.87 3.74 2.35
N MET A 173 14.69 4.91 3.00
CA MET A 173 14.44 5.01 4.42
C MET A 173 13.10 4.35 4.79
N MET A 174 12.07 4.57 3.99
CA MET A 174 10.76 3.95 4.20
C MET A 174 10.84 2.42 4.07
N MET A 175 11.52 1.91 3.04
CA MET A 175 11.73 0.47 2.86
C MET A 175 12.54 -0.14 4.00
N TYR A 176 13.61 0.54 4.45
CA TYR A 176 14.38 0.12 5.61
C TYR A 176 13.51 0.04 6.88
N ARG A 177 12.73 1.09 7.15
CA ARG A 177 11.80 1.12 8.30
C ARG A 177 10.74 0.05 8.21
N ALA A 178 10.16 -0.16 7.04
CA ALA A 178 9.17 -1.21 6.81
C ALA A 178 9.72 -2.63 7.02
N LYS A 179 11.00 -2.85 6.66
CA LYS A 179 11.62 -4.19 6.71
C LYS A 179 12.31 -4.49 8.05
N VAL A 180 12.94 -3.50 8.67
CA VAL A 180 13.83 -3.71 9.83
C VAL A 180 13.22 -3.20 11.13
N CYS A 181 12.51 -2.06 11.07
CA CYS A 181 11.90 -1.47 12.25
C CYS A 181 10.43 -1.90 12.35
N VAL A 182 10.12 -2.75 13.32
CA VAL A 182 8.75 -3.27 13.53
C VAL A 182 7.81 -2.21 14.13
N SER A 183 8.34 -1.08 14.61
CA SER A 183 7.56 -0.01 15.24
C SER A 183 7.00 0.97 14.22
N GLU A 184 5.87 1.57 14.56
CA GLU A 184 5.34 2.75 13.86
C GLU A 184 6.41 3.83 13.75
N TRP A 185 6.37 4.59 12.66
CA TRP A 185 7.26 5.72 12.43
C TRP A 185 6.56 7.01 12.89
N PRO A 186 6.82 7.51 14.11
CA PRO A 186 6.13 8.66 14.64
C PRO A 186 6.49 9.95 13.87
N ASP A 187 5.58 10.91 13.88
CA ASP A 187 5.74 12.20 13.17
C ASP A 187 7.08 12.87 13.50
N ARG A 188 7.45 12.87 14.78
CA ARG A 188 8.73 13.44 15.24
C ARG A 188 9.94 12.82 14.54
N ASP A 189 9.97 11.51 14.33
CA ASP A 189 11.09 10.83 13.68
C ASP A 189 11.17 11.20 12.19
N ILE A 190 10.00 11.47 11.56
CA ILE A 190 9.92 11.97 10.18
C ILE A 190 10.42 13.39 10.12
N GLU A 191 10.02 14.26 11.05
CA GLU A 191 10.50 15.62 11.17
C GLU A 191 12.03 15.65 11.34
N GLU A 192 12.56 14.85 12.27
CA GLU A 192 14.00 14.74 12.49
C GLU A 192 14.76 14.25 11.25
N MET A 193 14.19 13.28 10.50
CA MET A 193 14.79 12.82 9.24
C MET A 193 14.83 13.94 8.20
N ILE A 194 13.77 14.72 8.08
CA ILE A 194 13.75 15.85 7.14
C ILE A 194 14.76 16.90 7.55
N ASP A 195 14.76 17.30 8.80
CA ASP A 195 15.61 18.39 9.29
C ASP A 195 17.11 18.01 9.31
N GLN A 196 17.44 16.75 9.62
CA GLN A 196 18.82 16.31 9.79
C GLN A 196 19.43 15.61 8.57
N LEU A 197 18.59 15.10 7.65
CA LEU A 197 19.05 14.41 6.45
C LEU A 197 18.65 15.14 5.17
N MET A 198 17.35 15.36 4.95
CA MET A 198 16.90 15.88 3.66
C MET A 198 17.26 17.34 3.45
N LEU A 199 16.96 18.23 4.41
CA LEU A 199 17.27 19.65 4.26
C LEU A 199 18.78 19.92 4.10
N PRO A 200 19.69 19.29 4.85
CA PRO A 200 21.12 19.43 4.59
C PRO A 200 21.57 18.98 3.19
N LEU A 201 20.96 17.92 2.65
CA LEU A 201 21.23 17.46 1.27
C LEU A 201 20.73 18.43 0.20
N LEU A 202 19.69 19.19 0.51
CA LEU A 202 19.00 20.07 -0.44
C LEU A 202 19.49 21.52 -0.41
N ARG A 203 20.06 21.99 0.70
CA ARG A 203 20.43 23.39 0.92
C ARG A 203 21.33 23.93 -0.17
N PRO A 204 21.16 25.22 -0.59
CA PRO A 204 22.10 25.94 -1.38
C PRO A 204 23.45 26.05 -0.67
N GLU A 205 24.56 26.04 -1.43
CA GLU A 205 25.89 26.27 -0.88
C GLU A 205 25.98 27.68 -0.26
N GLY A 206 26.29 27.74 1.03
CA GLY A 206 26.50 29.02 1.75
C GLY A 206 25.24 29.55 2.46
N ALA A 207 24.19 28.80 2.60
CA ALA A 207 22.99 29.14 3.40
C ALA A 207 23.12 28.65 4.85
#